data_c0152610d89064b0f11a0d25569f9b32
#
_entry.id   c0152610d89064b0f11a0d25569f9b32
#
_cell.length_a   1.000
_cell.length_b   1.000
_cell.length_c   1.000
_cell.angle_alpha   90.00
_cell.angle_beta   90.00
_cell.angle_gamma   90.00
#
_symmetry.space_group_name_H-M   'P 1'
#
loop_
_entity.id
_entity.type
_entity.pdbx_description
1 polymer ?
#
loop_
_entity_poly.entity_id
_entity_poly.type
_entity_poly.pdbx_seq_one_letter_code
_entity_poly.pdbx_strand_id
1 'polypeptide(L)'
;MKNILIVGLGRFGRHIAMQLNQLGHEIMAVDWKEERVDKVLPFVTNAQIGDSTNAEFLQSLGIGNYDICFVTIGGSFQNSLETTSLLKELGAQLVISRAERDVQEKFLLRNGADKVVYPEKQVAKWASIRYTDDHILDYMEVDASHAIFEVEVPEEWIGKTVGELDIRKRYNINILAVKNDGEFGIAISPDTYFEENHKLLVLGEYRALQKCFRI
;
A
#
# COMPACT_ATOMS: atom_id res chain seq x y z
N MET A 1 15.93 11.05 1.80
CA MET A 1 16.33 10.50 0.50
C MET A 1 16.89 9.11 0.75
N LYS A 2 16.51 8.10 -0.05
CA LYS A 2 16.98 6.72 0.07
C LYS A 2 17.51 6.25 -1.29
N ASN A 3 18.45 5.30 -1.26
CA ASN A 3 18.95 4.61 -2.45
C ASN A 3 18.14 3.33 -2.65
N ILE A 4 17.47 3.19 -3.78
CA ILE A 4 16.51 2.12 -4.02
C ILE A 4 16.88 1.37 -5.30
N LEU A 5 16.97 0.04 -5.21
CA LEU A 5 17.09 -0.83 -6.36
C LEU A 5 15.71 -1.39 -6.74
N ILE A 6 15.36 -1.33 -8.02
CA ILE A 6 14.15 -1.95 -8.56
C ILE A 6 14.55 -2.96 -9.62
N VAL A 7 14.21 -4.22 -9.39
CA VAL A 7 14.46 -5.33 -10.33
C VAL A 7 13.14 -5.80 -10.92
N GLY A 8 13.03 -5.71 -12.25
CA GLY A 8 11.82 -6.00 -13.00
C GLY A 8 10.99 -4.76 -13.28
N LEU A 9 11.01 -4.26 -14.52
CA LEU A 9 10.36 -3.02 -14.94
C LEU A 9 9.07 -3.28 -15.73
N GLY A 10 8.32 -4.30 -15.29
CA GLY A 10 6.96 -4.54 -15.73
C GLY A 10 6.02 -3.39 -15.33
N ARG A 11 4.72 -3.57 -15.51
CA ARG A 11 3.72 -2.54 -15.13
C ARG A 11 3.89 -2.07 -13.69
N PHE A 12 3.97 -2.99 -12.75
CA PHE A 12 4.08 -2.67 -11.33
C PHE A 12 5.40 -1.98 -10.98
N GLY A 13 6.56 -2.53 -11.42
CA GLY A 13 7.88 -1.94 -11.15
C GLY A 13 8.02 -0.53 -11.72
N ARG A 14 7.48 -0.28 -12.92
CA ARG A 14 7.46 1.05 -13.52
C ARG A 14 6.64 2.05 -12.69
N HIS A 15 5.46 1.65 -12.19
CA HIS A 15 4.67 2.53 -11.31
C HIS A 15 5.38 2.82 -9.99
N ILE A 16 6.06 1.83 -9.40
CA ILE A 16 6.90 2.05 -8.20
C ILE A 16 8.00 3.07 -8.50
N ALA A 17 8.72 2.92 -9.62
CA ALA A 17 9.79 3.84 -10.00
C ALA A 17 9.26 5.29 -10.12
N MET A 18 8.13 5.49 -10.80
CA MET A 18 7.50 6.80 -10.95
C MET A 18 7.14 7.43 -9.59
N GLN A 19 6.51 6.66 -8.70
CA GLN A 19 6.10 7.16 -7.38
C GLN A 19 7.30 7.48 -6.48
N LEU A 20 8.33 6.64 -6.49
CA LEU A 20 9.53 6.87 -5.71
C LEU A 20 10.32 8.08 -6.21
N ASN A 21 10.34 8.34 -7.51
CA ASN A 21 10.92 9.54 -8.10
C ASN A 21 10.19 10.81 -7.62
N GLN A 22 8.86 10.80 -7.61
CA GLN A 22 8.06 11.92 -7.08
C GLN A 22 8.32 12.18 -5.59
N LEU A 23 8.66 11.14 -4.83
CA LEU A 23 9.06 11.23 -3.42
C LEU A 23 10.52 11.68 -3.22
N GLY A 24 11.27 11.90 -4.30
CA GLY A 24 12.64 12.40 -4.26
C GLY A 24 13.69 11.36 -3.85
N HIS A 25 13.49 10.09 -4.18
CA HIS A 25 14.45 9.03 -3.92
C HIS A 25 15.38 8.79 -5.11
N GLU A 26 16.59 8.28 -4.83
CA GLU A 26 17.52 7.81 -5.86
C GLU A 26 17.20 6.37 -6.24
N ILE A 27 17.11 6.11 -7.55
CA ILE A 27 16.62 4.83 -8.06
C ILE A 27 17.60 4.26 -9.06
N MET A 28 18.06 3.03 -8.81
CA MET A 28 18.66 2.15 -9.79
C MET A 28 17.59 1.18 -10.29
N ALA A 29 17.36 1.13 -11.59
CA ALA A 29 16.36 0.28 -12.23
C ALA A 29 17.03 -0.81 -13.08
N VAL A 30 16.55 -2.04 -12.98
CA VAL A 30 17.09 -3.20 -13.70
C VAL A 30 15.99 -4.02 -14.36
N ASP A 31 16.13 -4.32 -15.63
CA ASP A 31 15.35 -5.34 -16.34
C ASP A 31 16.23 -5.97 -17.41
N TRP A 32 15.93 -7.21 -17.80
CA TRP A 32 16.62 -7.88 -18.88
C TRP A 32 16.18 -7.41 -20.27
N LYS A 33 15.05 -6.70 -20.37
CA LYS A 33 14.49 -6.15 -21.60
C LYS A 33 14.82 -4.66 -21.73
N GLU A 34 15.60 -4.32 -22.75
CA GLU A 34 15.96 -2.94 -23.11
C GLU A 34 14.75 -2.03 -23.22
N GLU A 35 13.69 -2.44 -23.93
CA GLU A 35 12.48 -1.65 -24.10
C GLU A 35 11.77 -1.25 -22.79
N ARG A 36 12.00 -2.01 -21.70
CA ARG A 36 11.45 -1.70 -20.38
C ARG A 36 12.34 -0.74 -19.62
N VAL A 37 13.63 -0.87 -19.78
CA VAL A 37 14.63 0.05 -19.24
C VAL A 37 14.43 1.43 -19.85
N ASP A 38 14.31 1.55 -21.16
CA ASP A 38 14.09 2.82 -21.86
C ASP A 38 12.86 3.57 -21.36
N LYS A 39 11.78 2.84 -21.07
CA LYS A 39 10.51 3.45 -20.58
C LYS A 39 10.61 4.05 -19.18
N VAL A 40 11.60 3.70 -18.38
CA VAL A 40 11.76 4.22 -17.01
C VAL A 40 12.87 5.26 -16.88
N LEU A 41 13.72 5.43 -17.88
CA LEU A 41 14.83 6.40 -17.86
C LEU A 41 14.43 7.80 -17.36
N PRO A 42 13.27 8.38 -17.72
CA PRO A 42 12.86 9.68 -17.22
C PRO A 42 12.55 9.74 -15.71
N PHE A 43 12.42 8.59 -15.05
CA PHE A 43 11.95 8.47 -13.66
C PHE A 43 12.98 7.84 -12.72
N VAL A 44 14.21 7.60 -13.18
CA VAL A 44 15.23 6.92 -12.39
C VAL A 44 16.56 7.64 -12.48
N THR A 45 17.39 7.49 -11.46
CA THR A 45 18.73 8.09 -11.43
C THR A 45 19.66 7.32 -12.37
N ASN A 46 19.57 6.00 -12.35
CA ASN A 46 20.34 5.10 -13.20
C ASN A 46 19.49 3.90 -13.61
N ALA A 47 19.81 3.30 -14.75
CA ALA A 47 19.20 2.06 -15.19
C ALA A 47 20.23 1.14 -15.87
N GLN A 48 20.05 -0.16 -15.74
CA GLN A 48 20.89 -1.16 -16.39
C GLN A 48 20.03 -2.29 -16.99
N ILE A 49 20.50 -2.78 -18.14
CA ILE A 49 19.98 -3.98 -18.77
C ILE A 49 20.80 -5.16 -18.24
N GLY A 50 20.15 -6.16 -17.66
CA GLY A 50 20.84 -7.33 -17.17
C GLY A 50 19.91 -8.40 -16.61
N ASP A 51 20.48 -9.59 -16.46
CA ASP A 51 19.78 -10.74 -15.87
C ASP A 51 20.02 -10.78 -14.36
N SER A 52 18.97 -10.54 -13.60
CA SER A 52 19.02 -10.52 -12.14
C SER A 52 19.14 -11.91 -11.49
N THR A 53 19.08 -12.98 -12.25
CA THR A 53 19.41 -14.34 -11.77
C THR A 53 20.91 -14.64 -11.86
N ASN A 54 21.69 -13.74 -12.46
CA ASN A 54 23.15 -13.82 -12.50
C ASN A 54 23.76 -13.12 -11.28
N ALA A 55 24.41 -13.89 -10.41
CA ALA A 55 25.01 -13.39 -9.16
C ALA A 55 26.13 -12.36 -9.41
N GLU A 56 26.97 -12.55 -10.45
CA GLU A 56 28.05 -11.63 -10.79
C GLU A 56 27.49 -10.26 -11.23
N PHE A 57 26.42 -10.30 -12.03
CA PHE A 57 25.73 -9.07 -12.43
C PHE A 57 25.17 -8.33 -11.20
N LEU A 58 24.45 -8.99 -10.31
CA LEU A 58 23.94 -8.36 -9.10
C LEU A 58 25.07 -7.84 -8.20
N GLN A 59 26.15 -8.61 -8.04
CA GLN A 59 27.30 -8.19 -7.25
C GLN A 59 27.92 -6.90 -7.80
N SER A 60 27.97 -6.74 -9.12
CA SER A 60 28.50 -5.54 -9.77
C SER A 60 27.70 -4.26 -9.47
N LEU A 61 26.43 -4.40 -9.07
CA LEU A 61 25.57 -3.29 -8.68
C LEU A 61 25.84 -2.78 -7.26
N GLY A 62 26.62 -3.49 -6.44
CA GLY A 62 26.92 -3.10 -5.07
C GLY A 62 25.69 -3.15 -4.15
N ILE A 63 25.03 -4.30 -4.09
CA ILE A 63 23.71 -4.52 -3.45
C ILE A 63 23.62 -3.98 -2.01
N GLY A 64 24.70 -4.10 -1.22
CA GLY A 64 24.72 -3.59 0.17
C GLY A 64 24.59 -2.06 0.31
N ASN A 65 24.71 -1.29 -0.78
CA ASN A 65 24.58 0.16 -0.77
C ASN A 65 23.14 0.66 -0.92
N TYR A 66 22.18 -0.24 -1.18
CA TYR A 66 20.77 0.14 -1.30
C TYR A 66 20.03 -0.05 0.02
N ASP A 67 19.26 0.96 0.40
CA ASP A 67 18.38 0.92 1.58
C ASP A 67 17.23 -0.08 1.37
N ILE A 68 16.74 -0.17 0.13
CA ILE A 68 15.60 -1.02 -0.25
C ILE A 68 15.83 -1.63 -1.62
N CYS A 69 15.58 -2.93 -1.73
CA CYS A 69 15.56 -3.66 -2.99
C CYS A 69 14.14 -4.16 -3.28
N PHE A 70 13.52 -3.68 -4.35
CA PHE A 70 12.25 -4.18 -4.84
C PHE A 70 12.46 -5.24 -5.91
N VAL A 71 11.88 -6.43 -5.74
CA VAL A 71 11.78 -7.48 -6.75
C VAL A 71 10.35 -7.50 -7.28
N THR A 72 10.16 -6.91 -8.47
CA THR A 72 8.83 -6.74 -9.10
C THR A 72 8.67 -7.58 -10.35
N ILE A 73 9.46 -8.65 -10.46
CA ILE A 73 9.42 -9.61 -11.56
C ILE A 73 8.06 -10.32 -11.57
N GLY A 74 7.32 -10.16 -12.66
CA GLY A 74 6.11 -10.92 -12.95
C GLY A 74 6.33 -11.87 -14.11
N GLY A 75 5.54 -12.93 -14.20
CA GLY A 75 5.60 -13.90 -15.29
C GLY A 75 6.63 -15.04 -15.13
N SER A 76 7.61 -14.91 -14.24
CA SER A 76 8.53 -15.99 -13.83
C SER A 76 8.74 -15.98 -12.33
N PHE A 77 8.01 -16.85 -11.64
CA PHE A 77 8.19 -16.99 -10.18
C PHE A 77 9.58 -17.50 -9.81
N GLN A 78 10.15 -18.38 -10.63
CA GLN A 78 11.51 -18.89 -10.42
C GLN A 78 12.51 -17.73 -10.42
N ASN A 79 12.52 -16.88 -11.44
CA ASN A 79 13.46 -15.75 -11.50
C ASN A 79 13.23 -14.77 -10.35
N SER A 80 11.97 -14.54 -9.95
CA SER A 80 11.65 -13.70 -8.79
C SER A 80 12.24 -14.27 -7.49
N LEU A 81 12.13 -15.59 -7.30
CA LEU A 81 12.64 -16.28 -6.12
C LEU A 81 14.18 -16.28 -6.09
N GLU A 82 14.82 -16.63 -7.21
CA GLU A 82 16.28 -16.63 -7.35
C GLU A 82 16.84 -15.22 -7.10
N THR A 83 16.29 -14.20 -7.76
CA THR A 83 16.69 -12.81 -7.53
C THR A 83 16.53 -12.39 -6.06
N THR A 84 15.42 -12.75 -5.43
CA THR A 84 15.16 -12.45 -4.02
C THR A 84 16.22 -13.07 -3.11
N SER A 85 16.55 -14.35 -3.30
CA SER A 85 17.59 -15.04 -2.54
C SER A 85 18.96 -14.40 -2.74
N LEU A 86 19.36 -14.19 -4.00
CA LEU A 86 20.65 -13.59 -4.33
C LEU A 86 20.82 -12.19 -3.74
N LEU A 87 19.79 -11.34 -3.81
CA LEU A 87 19.86 -10.01 -3.19
C LEU A 87 20.12 -10.09 -1.69
N LYS A 88 19.46 -11.03 -1.01
CA LYS A 88 19.66 -11.23 0.44
C LYS A 88 21.05 -11.77 0.76
N GLU A 89 21.54 -12.74 -0.01
CA GLU A 89 22.90 -13.29 0.11
C GLU A 89 23.98 -12.24 -0.15
N LEU A 90 23.73 -11.30 -1.07
CA LEU A 90 24.63 -10.17 -1.38
C LEU A 90 24.51 -8.98 -0.41
N GLY A 91 23.76 -9.15 0.69
CA GLY A 91 23.70 -8.18 1.78
C GLY A 91 22.66 -7.07 1.64
N ALA A 92 21.60 -7.27 0.87
CA ALA A 92 20.49 -6.33 0.80
C ALA A 92 19.88 -6.11 2.20
N GLN A 93 19.72 -4.84 2.62
CA GLN A 93 19.19 -4.47 3.92
C GLN A 93 17.71 -4.81 4.04
N LEU A 94 16.92 -4.45 3.03
CA LEU A 94 15.48 -4.68 2.97
C LEU A 94 15.08 -5.15 1.57
N VAL A 95 14.60 -6.38 1.46
CA VAL A 95 14.10 -6.96 0.21
C VAL A 95 12.58 -7.05 0.26
N ILE A 96 11.94 -6.38 -0.71
CA ILE A 96 10.47 -6.39 -0.87
C ILE A 96 10.14 -7.05 -2.20
N SER A 97 9.49 -8.22 -2.16
CA SER A 97 9.20 -8.99 -3.36
C SER A 97 7.71 -9.01 -3.70
N ARG A 98 7.39 -9.00 -4.99
CA ARG A 98 6.00 -9.09 -5.48
C ARG A 98 5.58 -10.55 -5.58
N ALA A 99 4.41 -10.87 -5.02
CA ALA A 99 3.72 -12.13 -5.25
C ALA A 99 2.49 -11.94 -6.15
N GLU A 100 2.13 -13.00 -6.86
CA GLU A 100 0.91 -13.12 -7.68
C GLU A 100 -0.03 -14.23 -7.16
N ARG A 101 0.41 -15.00 -6.15
CA ARG A 101 -0.34 -16.11 -5.52
C ARG A 101 0.06 -16.23 -4.06
N ASP A 102 -0.87 -16.69 -3.20
CA ASP A 102 -0.62 -16.89 -1.76
C ASP A 102 0.54 -17.85 -1.46
N VAL A 103 0.74 -18.87 -2.30
CA VAL A 103 1.85 -19.81 -2.15
C VAL A 103 3.19 -19.14 -2.43
N GLN A 104 3.26 -18.21 -3.38
CA GLN A 104 4.49 -17.47 -3.70
C GLN A 104 4.90 -16.57 -2.55
N GLU A 105 3.95 -15.90 -1.89
CA GLU A 105 4.21 -15.09 -0.70
C GLU A 105 4.98 -15.88 0.35
N LYS A 106 4.52 -17.11 0.67
CA LYS A 106 5.18 -17.98 1.63
C LYS A 106 6.59 -18.38 1.22
N PHE A 107 6.80 -18.67 -0.07
CA PHE A 107 8.12 -19.04 -0.57
C PHE A 107 9.08 -17.85 -0.58
N LEU A 108 8.64 -16.68 -1.02
CA LEU A 108 9.46 -15.46 -1.05
C LEU A 108 9.95 -15.09 0.37
N LEU A 109 9.06 -15.10 1.36
CA LEU A 109 9.42 -14.84 2.76
C LEU A 109 10.43 -15.86 3.31
N ARG A 110 10.30 -17.13 2.95
CA ARG A 110 11.24 -18.19 3.38
C ARG A 110 12.60 -18.12 2.70
N ASN A 111 12.67 -17.48 1.53
CA ASN A 111 13.89 -17.42 0.72
C ASN A 111 14.49 -16.00 0.65
N GLY A 112 14.26 -15.16 1.65
CA GLY A 112 15.01 -13.94 1.84
C GLY A 112 14.25 -12.63 1.62
N ALA A 113 12.99 -12.66 1.20
CA ALA A 113 12.16 -11.45 1.24
C ALA A 113 11.87 -11.06 2.69
N ASP A 114 12.14 -9.81 3.05
CA ASP A 114 11.75 -9.25 4.36
C ASP A 114 10.26 -8.88 4.37
N LYS A 115 9.73 -8.49 3.21
CA LYS A 115 8.31 -8.19 2.99
C LYS A 115 7.86 -8.68 1.62
N VAL A 116 6.58 -8.97 1.53
CA VAL A 116 5.94 -9.31 0.26
C VAL A 116 4.75 -8.39 0.02
N VAL A 117 4.64 -7.90 -1.20
CA VAL A 117 3.47 -7.17 -1.68
C VAL A 117 2.71 -8.04 -2.69
N TYR A 118 1.39 -8.07 -2.55
CA TYR A 118 0.49 -8.76 -3.48
C TYR A 118 -0.56 -7.76 -3.97
N PRO A 119 -0.23 -6.96 -4.99
CA PRO A 119 -1.04 -5.81 -5.41
C PRO A 119 -2.46 -6.19 -5.79
N GLU A 120 -2.62 -7.26 -6.57
CA GLU A 120 -3.93 -7.71 -7.04
C GLU A 120 -4.86 -8.09 -5.88
N LYS A 121 -4.34 -8.79 -4.85
CA LYS A 121 -5.09 -9.18 -3.66
C LYS A 121 -5.46 -7.96 -2.81
N GLN A 122 -4.51 -7.05 -2.61
CA GLN A 122 -4.71 -5.85 -1.81
C GLN A 122 -5.75 -4.92 -2.46
N VAL A 123 -5.60 -4.67 -3.77
CA VAL A 123 -6.54 -3.82 -4.52
C VAL A 123 -7.92 -4.48 -4.65
N ALA A 124 -7.99 -5.81 -4.87
CA ALA A 124 -9.27 -6.52 -4.91
C ALA A 124 -10.01 -6.43 -3.57
N LYS A 125 -9.30 -6.61 -2.45
CA LYS A 125 -9.89 -6.44 -1.11
C LYS A 125 -10.44 -5.03 -0.92
N TRP A 126 -9.61 -4.02 -1.23
CA TRP A 126 -10.01 -2.62 -1.14
C TRP A 126 -11.23 -2.32 -2.01
N ALA A 127 -11.20 -2.70 -3.28
CA ALA A 127 -12.30 -2.47 -4.21
C ALA A 127 -13.59 -3.18 -3.78
N SER A 128 -13.49 -4.42 -3.28
CA SER A 128 -14.65 -5.16 -2.79
C SER A 128 -15.34 -4.43 -1.65
N ILE A 129 -14.60 -3.91 -0.68
CA ILE A 129 -15.17 -3.18 0.46
C ILE A 129 -15.71 -1.83 0.01
N ARG A 130 -14.91 -1.06 -0.78
CA ARG A 130 -15.24 0.29 -1.20
C ARG A 130 -16.51 0.38 -2.07
N TYR A 131 -16.74 -0.61 -2.92
CA TYR A 131 -17.82 -0.59 -3.91
C TYR A 131 -18.98 -1.54 -3.61
N THR A 132 -18.99 -2.20 -2.45
CA THR A 132 -20.10 -3.07 -2.05
C THR A 132 -21.26 -2.29 -1.43
N ASP A 133 -20.97 -1.13 -0.84
CA ASP A 133 -21.95 -0.29 -0.17
C ASP A 133 -21.77 1.18 -0.59
N ASP A 134 -22.87 1.84 -0.93
CA ASP A 134 -22.87 3.23 -1.40
C ASP A 134 -22.49 4.23 -0.29
N HIS A 135 -22.67 3.86 0.97
CA HIS A 135 -22.31 4.71 2.12
C HIS A 135 -20.82 4.68 2.46
N ILE A 136 -20.05 3.71 1.97
CA ILE A 136 -18.60 3.67 2.13
C ILE A 136 -17.96 4.51 1.02
N LEU A 137 -17.37 5.64 1.37
CA LEU A 137 -16.69 6.53 0.44
C LEU A 137 -15.23 6.15 0.24
N ASP A 138 -14.56 5.71 1.31
CA ASP A 138 -13.20 5.14 1.26
C ASP A 138 -12.94 4.25 2.48
N TYR A 139 -11.86 3.45 2.40
CA TYR A 139 -11.50 2.49 3.42
C TYR A 139 -9.99 2.29 3.48
N MET A 140 -9.46 2.26 4.70
CA MET A 140 -8.06 1.96 4.98
C MET A 140 -7.95 0.94 6.11
N GLU A 141 -7.33 -0.21 5.85
CA GLU A 141 -7.01 -1.21 6.87
C GLU A 141 -5.87 -0.71 7.77
N VAL A 142 -6.08 -0.73 9.08
CA VAL A 142 -5.06 -0.36 10.08
C VAL A 142 -4.32 -1.62 10.54
N ASP A 143 -5.09 -2.68 10.86
CA ASP A 143 -4.59 -4.00 11.21
C ASP A 143 -5.61 -5.08 10.82
N ALA A 144 -5.39 -6.34 11.26
CA ALA A 144 -6.25 -7.47 10.92
C ALA A 144 -7.72 -7.32 11.38
N SER A 145 -8.00 -6.43 12.33
CA SER A 145 -9.32 -6.24 12.96
C SER A 145 -9.83 -4.81 12.89
N HIS A 146 -8.97 -3.82 12.74
CA HIS A 146 -9.32 -2.40 12.76
C HIS A 146 -9.16 -1.74 11.39
N ALA A 147 -10.08 -0.83 11.10
CA ALA A 147 -10.06 -0.05 9.88
C ALA A 147 -10.50 1.40 10.12
N ILE A 148 -10.11 2.27 9.21
CA ILE A 148 -10.64 3.61 9.08
C ILE A 148 -11.54 3.62 7.85
N PHE A 149 -12.77 4.13 8.03
CA PHE A 149 -13.72 4.32 6.95
C PHE A 149 -14.01 5.81 6.77
N GLU A 150 -14.11 6.26 5.54
CA GLU A 150 -14.81 7.48 5.19
C GLU A 150 -16.26 7.08 4.82
N VAL A 151 -17.24 7.59 5.58
CA VAL A 151 -18.64 7.23 5.42
C VAL A 151 -19.52 8.49 5.39
N GLU A 152 -20.69 8.37 4.82
CA GLU A 152 -21.74 9.39 4.96
C GLU A 152 -22.28 9.42 6.38
N VAL A 153 -22.82 10.57 6.81
CA VAL A 153 -23.52 10.68 8.08
C VAL A 153 -24.84 9.90 7.98
N PRO A 154 -25.11 8.93 8.88
CA PRO A 154 -26.41 8.26 8.90
C PRO A 154 -27.55 9.27 9.09
N GLU A 155 -28.66 9.09 8.38
CA GLU A 155 -29.84 9.98 8.48
C GLU A 155 -30.29 10.21 9.92
N GLU A 156 -30.24 9.16 10.74
CA GLU A 156 -30.63 9.20 12.16
C GLU A 156 -29.69 10.03 13.05
N TRP A 157 -28.52 10.43 12.54
CA TRP A 157 -27.55 11.28 13.25
C TRP A 157 -27.63 12.75 12.84
N ILE A 158 -28.26 13.04 11.72
CA ILE A 158 -28.44 14.42 11.25
C ILE A 158 -29.19 15.22 12.28
N GLY A 159 -28.72 16.42 12.58
CA GLY A 159 -29.32 17.28 13.58
C GLY A 159 -28.97 16.95 15.04
N LYS A 160 -28.01 16.05 15.27
CA LYS A 160 -27.55 15.68 16.62
C LYS A 160 -26.07 15.97 16.79
N THR A 161 -25.63 16.02 18.05
CA THR A 161 -24.22 16.18 18.38
C THR A 161 -23.57 14.83 18.69
N VAL A 162 -22.22 14.79 18.61
CA VAL A 162 -21.41 13.62 19.00
C VAL A 162 -21.74 13.17 20.44
N GLY A 163 -21.92 14.13 21.34
CA GLY A 163 -22.25 13.88 22.76
C GLY A 163 -23.60 13.21 22.95
N GLU A 164 -24.64 13.67 22.24
CA GLU A 164 -26.00 13.09 22.32
C GLU A 164 -26.03 11.65 21.80
N LEU A 165 -25.23 11.34 20.79
CA LEU A 165 -25.18 10.02 20.16
C LEU A 165 -24.38 9.00 20.96
N ASP A 166 -23.44 9.45 21.79
CA ASP A 166 -22.52 8.61 22.61
C ASP A 166 -21.92 7.42 21.86
N ILE A 167 -21.50 7.69 20.60
CA ILE A 167 -21.06 6.69 19.60
C ILE A 167 -19.94 5.84 20.15
N ARG A 168 -18.97 6.47 20.83
CA ARG A 168 -17.82 5.79 21.40
C ARG A 168 -18.22 4.71 22.41
N LYS A 169 -19.20 4.98 23.28
CA LYS A 169 -19.66 4.00 24.27
C LYS A 169 -20.57 2.95 23.66
N ARG A 170 -21.42 3.34 22.72
CA ARG A 170 -22.39 2.43 22.10
C ARG A 170 -21.77 1.43 21.15
N TYR A 171 -20.81 1.87 20.35
CA TYR A 171 -20.28 1.08 19.23
C TYR A 171 -18.78 0.82 19.33
N ASN A 172 -18.07 1.42 20.30
CA ASN A 172 -16.59 1.36 20.39
C ASN A 172 -15.89 1.90 19.13
N ILE A 173 -16.44 2.98 18.56
CA ILE A 173 -15.94 3.65 17.35
C ILE A 173 -15.50 5.06 17.72
N ASN A 174 -14.37 5.51 17.13
CA ASN A 174 -13.90 6.88 17.27
C ASN A 174 -14.14 7.64 15.96
N ILE A 175 -14.75 8.82 16.08
CA ILE A 175 -14.80 9.78 14.98
C ILE A 175 -13.47 10.53 15.00
N LEU A 176 -12.72 10.43 13.91
CA LEU A 176 -11.42 11.08 13.75
C LEU A 176 -11.54 12.47 13.14
N ALA A 177 -12.50 12.64 12.24
CA ALA A 177 -12.75 13.91 11.58
C ALA A 177 -14.18 13.96 11.02
N VAL A 178 -14.68 15.17 10.87
CA VAL A 178 -15.87 15.50 10.07
C VAL A 178 -15.38 16.28 8.85
N LYS A 179 -15.77 15.83 7.65
CA LYS A 179 -15.44 16.48 6.38
C LYS A 179 -16.65 17.27 5.91
N ASN A 180 -16.46 18.55 5.65
CA ASN A 180 -17.45 19.45 5.06
C ASN A 180 -16.85 20.11 3.84
N ASP A 181 -17.54 20.08 2.68
CA ASP A 181 -17.12 20.67 1.42
C ASP A 181 -15.67 20.32 0.99
N GLY A 182 -15.23 19.11 1.35
CA GLY A 182 -13.90 18.61 1.01
C GLY A 182 -12.81 18.88 2.06
N GLU A 183 -13.07 19.71 3.07
CA GLU A 183 -12.13 20.04 4.13
C GLU A 183 -12.39 19.19 5.39
N PHE A 184 -11.31 18.69 6.01
CA PHE A 184 -11.39 17.91 7.23
C PHE A 184 -11.33 18.80 8.48
N GLY A 185 -12.38 18.79 9.30
CA GLY A 185 -12.37 19.28 10.68
C GLY A 185 -11.96 18.15 11.64
N ILE A 186 -10.73 18.24 12.19
CA ILE A 186 -10.17 17.21 13.09
C ILE A 186 -10.45 17.50 14.58
N ALA A 187 -10.93 18.70 14.91
CA ALA A 187 -11.26 19.09 16.28
C ALA A 187 -12.67 18.59 16.64
N ILE A 188 -12.76 17.30 17.01
CA ILE A 188 -14.02 16.68 17.40
C ILE A 188 -14.26 16.85 18.90
N SER A 189 -15.42 17.41 19.25
CA SER A 189 -15.88 17.58 20.64
C SER A 189 -17.28 16.98 20.84
N PRO A 190 -17.77 16.85 22.07
CA PRO A 190 -19.15 16.44 22.32
C PRO A 190 -20.19 17.36 21.65
N ASP A 191 -19.87 18.63 21.43
CA ASP A 191 -20.74 19.63 20.81
C ASP A 191 -20.66 19.64 19.28
N THR A 192 -19.79 18.81 18.67
CA THR A 192 -19.68 18.67 17.21
C THR A 192 -21.01 18.18 16.65
N TYR A 193 -21.62 18.97 15.79
CA TYR A 193 -22.95 18.77 15.20
C TYR A 193 -22.83 18.10 13.83
N PHE A 194 -23.78 17.23 13.46
CA PHE A 194 -23.83 16.56 12.17
C PHE A 194 -24.87 17.16 11.23
N GLU A 195 -24.45 17.42 9.99
CA GLU A 195 -25.26 17.90 8.89
C GLU A 195 -25.34 16.86 7.77
N GLU A 196 -26.33 16.97 6.91
CA GLU A 196 -26.62 16.01 5.83
C GLU A 196 -25.46 15.83 4.84
N ASN A 197 -24.74 16.91 4.54
CA ASN A 197 -23.60 16.91 3.61
C ASN A 197 -22.26 16.53 4.25
N HIS A 198 -22.25 16.33 5.57
CA HIS A 198 -21.03 15.91 6.26
C HIS A 198 -20.66 14.47 5.93
N LYS A 199 -19.36 14.22 5.86
CA LYS A 199 -18.77 12.88 5.79
C LYS A 199 -17.91 12.66 7.02
N LEU A 200 -17.85 11.43 7.47
CA LEU A 200 -17.14 11.06 8.71
C LEU A 200 -15.94 10.21 8.39
N LEU A 201 -14.80 10.53 9.00
CA LEU A 201 -13.67 9.64 9.09
C LEU A 201 -13.73 8.92 10.43
N VAL A 202 -13.93 7.61 10.42
CA VAL A 202 -14.20 6.82 11.64
C VAL A 202 -13.22 5.66 11.78
N LEU A 203 -12.72 5.43 12.98
CA LEU A 203 -11.84 4.31 13.33
C LEU A 203 -12.55 3.36 14.28
N GLY A 204 -12.48 2.08 14.00
CA GLY A 204 -13.02 1.03 14.89
C GLY A 204 -12.72 -0.37 14.37
N GLU A 205 -13.17 -1.38 15.13
CA GLU A 205 -13.18 -2.75 14.62
C GLU A 205 -14.12 -2.85 13.41
N TYR A 206 -13.70 -3.62 12.39
CA TYR A 206 -14.48 -3.77 11.16
C TYR A 206 -15.94 -4.18 11.42
N ARG A 207 -16.15 -5.16 12.32
CA ARG A 207 -17.51 -5.61 12.71
C ARG A 207 -18.33 -4.53 13.42
N ALA A 208 -17.68 -3.70 14.23
CA ALA A 208 -18.36 -2.61 14.93
C ALA A 208 -18.78 -1.51 13.94
N LEU A 209 -17.91 -1.18 12.98
CA LEU A 209 -18.20 -0.25 11.89
C LEU A 209 -19.35 -0.76 11.02
N GLN A 210 -19.32 -2.02 10.60
CA GLN A 210 -20.41 -2.63 9.83
C GLN A 210 -21.76 -2.54 10.58
N LYS A 211 -21.76 -2.87 11.85
CA LYS A 211 -22.98 -2.81 12.67
C LYS A 211 -23.50 -1.37 12.84
N CYS A 212 -22.59 -0.42 13.05
CA CYS A 212 -22.94 0.98 13.30
C CYS A 212 -23.51 1.66 12.06
N PHE A 213 -22.89 1.45 10.91
CA PHE A 213 -23.25 2.09 9.64
C PHE A 213 -24.13 1.19 8.75
N ARG A 214 -24.43 -0.05 9.18
CA ARG A 214 -25.25 -1.05 8.45
C ARG A 214 -24.69 -1.40 7.07
N ILE A 215 -23.39 -1.46 6.94
CA ILE A 215 -22.61 -1.72 5.73
C ILE A 215 -22.03 -3.15 5.71
#